data_1384734efae23eca621bbf2be01e0cb3
#
_entry.id   1384734efae23eca621bbf2be01e0cb3
#
_cell.length_a   1.000
_cell.length_b   1.000
_cell.length_c   1.000
_cell.angle_alpha   90.00
_cell.angle_beta   90.00
_cell.angle_gamma   90.00
#
_symmetry.space_group_name_H-M   'P 1'
#
loop_
_entity.id
_entity.type
_entity.pdbx_description
1 polymer ?
#
loop_
_entity_poly.entity_id
_entity_poly.type
_entity_poly.pdbx_seq_one_letter_code
_entity_poly.pdbx_strand_id
1 'polypeptide(L)'
;LALIKHKPILLSLSNLSPSTTIPSTMSSFTSKYADELIANAAYIGTPGKGILAADESTGTIGKRLSSINVENVESNRRALRELLFTTPGALPCLSGVILFEETLYQKSSNGTPFVDILKKGGVLPGIKVDKGTVELAGTNGETTTQGLDGLGERCKKYYEAGARFAKWRAVLKIGQNEPSELAIHENAYGLARYAVICQENGLVPIVEPEILVDGSHDIRKCAAVTERVLAACYKALSDHHVLLEGTLLKPNMVTPGSESAKVVPEVIAEYTVRALQRTVPAAVPAIVFLSGGQSEEEATRNLNAMNQLKTKKPWSLSFSFGRALQQSTLKTWGGKEENLKKAQDAFLVRCKANSEATLGTYKGDAQLGEGAAESLHVKDYKY
;
A
#
# COMPACT_ATOMS: atom_id res chain seq x y z
N LEU A 1 42.66 48.11 4.37
CA LEU A 1 41.68 47.10 4.77
C LEU A 1 40.47 47.79 5.37
N ALA A 2 39.44 48.04 4.57
CA ALA A 2 38.21 48.70 5.00
C ALA A 2 37.15 47.60 5.30
N LEU A 3 36.71 47.55 6.54
CA LEU A 3 35.58 46.69 6.99
C LEU A 3 34.27 47.29 6.49
N ILE A 4 33.61 46.58 5.56
CA ILE A 4 32.24 46.88 5.16
C ILE A 4 31.29 46.23 6.17
N LYS A 5 30.68 47.07 7.02
CA LYS A 5 29.57 46.68 7.92
C LYS A 5 28.27 46.56 7.10
N HIS A 6 27.80 45.32 6.90
CA HIS A 6 26.43 45.12 6.43
C HIS A 6 25.42 45.37 7.56
N LYS A 7 24.56 46.36 7.39
CA LYS A 7 23.35 46.52 8.19
C LYS A 7 22.27 45.58 7.70
N PRO A 8 21.53 44.90 8.56
CA PRO A 8 20.37 44.12 8.14
C PRO A 8 19.23 45.07 7.75
N ILE A 9 18.70 44.88 6.56
CA ILE A 9 17.47 45.56 6.10
C ILE A 9 16.31 44.83 6.79
N LEU A 10 15.75 45.48 7.82
CA LEU A 10 14.45 45.10 8.37
C LEU A 10 13.37 45.59 7.38
N LEU A 11 12.83 44.70 6.56
CA LEU A 11 11.59 44.95 5.84
C LEU A 11 10.43 44.88 6.81
N SER A 12 9.81 46.04 7.07
CA SER A 12 8.57 46.21 7.86
C SER A 12 7.42 45.54 7.10
N LEU A 13 6.85 44.47 7.71
CA LEU A 13 5.68 43.72 7.24
C LEU A 13 4.32 44.43 7.60
N SER A 14 4.31 45.76 7.62
CA SER A 14 3.07 46.50 7.88
C SER A 14 2.61 47.24 6.64
N ASN A 15 1.95 46.53 5.71
CA ASN A 15 0.99 47.06 4.73
C ASN A 15 0.69 46.00 3.65
N LEU A 16 0.20 44.81 4.06
CA LEU A 16 -0.52 43.94 3.16
C LEU A 16 -2.01 44.08 3.47
N SER A 17 -2.67 44.83 2.63
CA SER A 17 -4.13 44.93 2.57
C SER A 17 -4.73 43.55 2.29
N PRO A 18 -5.80 43.12 2.98
CA PRO A 18 -6.40 41.81 2.75
C PRO A 18 -7.39 41.88 1.59
N SER A 19 -6.91 41.89 0.36
CA SER A 19 -7.68 41.52 -0.84
C SER A 19 -6.81 41.50 -2.08
N THR A 20 -5.93 40.51 -2.16
CA THR A 20 -5.50 40.00 -3.46
C THR A 20 -6.01 38.59 -3.56
N THR A 21 -7.21 38.41 -4.07
CA THR A 21 -7.68 37.19 -4.68
C THR A 21 -6.68 36.86 -5.80
N ILE A 22 -5.81 35.92 -5.54
CA ILE A 22 -4.98 35.30 -6.59
C ILE A 22 -5.96 34.72 -7.59
N PRO A 23 -5.93 35.10 -8.88
CA PRO A 23 -6.80 34.50 -9.86
C PRO A 23 -6.47 33.00 -9.90
N SER A 24 -7.41 32.15 -9.57
CA SER A 24 -7.35 30.71 -9.71
C SER A 24 -7.36 30.34 -11.21
N THR A 25 -6.24 30.47 -11.89
CA THR A 25 -6.11 30.09 -13.30
C THR A 25 -5.22 28.89 -13.53
N MET A 26 -4.81 28.18 -12.48
CA MET A 26 -4.28 26.83 -12.60
C MET A 26 -5.27 25.86 -12.01
N SER A 27 -5.72 24.90 -12.82
CA SER A 27 -6.60 23.80 -12.44
C SER A 27 -6.00 23.04 -11.26
N SER A 28 -6.30 23.50 -10.05
CA SER A 28 -6.05 22.73 -8.84
C SER A 28 -7.24 21.81 -8.62
N PHE A 29 -7.01 20.62 -8.08
CA PHE A 29 -8.07 19.74 -7.61
C PHE A 29 -8.99 20.49 -6.64
N THR A 30 -10.29 20.54 -6.95
CA THR A 30 -11.29 21.34 -6.21
C THR A 30 -12.41 20.50 -5.62
N SER A 31 -12.11 19.29 -5.17
CA SER A 31 -13.11 18.44 -4.52
C SER A 31 -13.50 18.98 -3.14
N LYS A 32 -14.80 18.87 -2.81
CA LYS A 32 -15.31 19.11 -1.46
C LYS A 32 -14.68 18.20 -0.39
N TYR A 33 -14.01 17.14 -0.81
CA TYR A 33 -13.35 16.17 0.06
C TYR A 33 -11.85 16.47 0.29
N ALA A 34 -11.29 17.54 -0.27
CA ALA A 34 -9.84 17.77 -0.24
C ALA A 34 -9.24 17.67 1.17
N ASP A 35 -9.82 18.38 2.15
CA ASP A 35 -9.34 18.38 3.54
C ASP A 35 -9.45 16.99 4.19
N GLU A 36 -10.54 16.27 3.94
CA GLU A 36 -10.73 14.89 4.43
C GLU A 36 -9.71 13.91 3.81
N LEU A 37 -9.45 14.03 2.51
CA LEU A 37 -8.46 13.21 1.81
C LEU A 37 -7.06 13.43 2.37
N ILE A 38 -6.65 14.69 2.57
CA ILE A 38 -5.37 15.05 3.15
C ILE A 38 -5.23 14.49 4.57
N ALA A 39 -6.27 14.68 5.40
CA ALA A 39 -6.27 14.20 6.76
C ALA A 39 -6.20 12.66 6.84
N ASN A 40 -6.97 11.95 6.02
CA ASN A 40 -6.98 10.49 6.01
C ASN A 40 -5.66 9.91 5.47
N ALA A 41 -5.10 10.49 4.41
CA ALA A 41 -3.81 10.06 3.86
C ALA A 41 -2.67 10.27 4.88
N ALA A 42 -2.64 11.42 5.55
CA ALA A 42 -1.68 11.70 6.62
C ALA A 42 -1.84 10.72 7.81
N TYR A 43 -3.09 10.44 8.21
CA TYR A 43 -3.37 9.47 9.27
C TYR A 43 -2.82 8.08 8.96
N ILE A 44 -3.01 7.59 7.72
CA ILE A 44 -2.49 6.28 7.31
C ILE A 44 -0.96 6.23 7.42
N GLY A 45 -0.28 7.34 7.19
CA GLY A 45 1.17 7.49 7.34
C GLY A 45 1.66 7.64 8.77
N THR A 46 0.82 7.51 9.80
CA THR A 46 1.23 7.63 11.20
C THR A 46 2.36 6.64 11.53
N PRO A 47 3.52 7.09 12.03
CA PRO A 47 4.61 6.19 12.45
C PRO A 47 4.13 5.17 13.49
N GLY A 48 4.60 3.94 13.38
CA GLY A 48 4.16 2.84 14.23
C GLY A 48 2.88 2.15 13.75
N LYS A 49 2.30 2.59 12.63
CA LYS A 49 1.08 2.01 12.05
C LYS A 49 1.28 1.66 10.58
N GLY A 50 0.50 0.70 10.10
CA GLY A 50 0.49 0.33 8.70
C GLY A 50 -0.87 -0.23 8.27
N ILE A 51 -0.92 -0.85 7.10
CA ILE A 51 -2.14 -1.36 6.49
C ILE A 51 -2.12 -2.89 6.47
N LEU A 52 -3.20 -3.50 6.95
CA LEU A 52 -3.51 -4.90 6.67
C LEU A 52 -4.22 -4.97 5.31
N ALA A 53 -3.64 -5.68 4.35
CA ALA A 53 -4.30 -6.02 3.10
C ALA A 53 -5.06 -7.34 3.28
N ALA A 54 -6.37 -7.22 3.51
CA ALA A 54 -7.33 -8.34 3.65
C ALA A 54 -8.37 -8.30 2.54
N ASP A 55 -7.93 -7.93 1.34
CA ASP A 55 -8.74 -7.64 0.16
C ASP A 55 -8.70 -8.75 -0.89
N GLU A 56 -8.28 -9.94 -0.51
CA GLU A 56 -8.28 -11.10 -1.39
C GLU A 56 -9.69 -11.34 -1.93
N SER A 57 -9.82 -11.41 -3.26
CA SER A 57 -11.06 -11.79 -3.94
C SER A 57 -11.48 -13.22 -3.53
N THR A 58 -12.72 -13.60 -3.79
CA THR A 58 -13.24 -14.94 -3.48
C THR A 58 -12.34 -16.04 -4.03
N GLY A 59 -11.82 -15.89 -5.24
CA GLY A 59 -10.90 -16.87 -5.84
C GLY A 59 -9.52 -16.89 -5.16
N THR A 60 -9.01 -15.72 -4.79
CA THR A 60 -7.69 -15.61 -4.13
C THR A 60 -7.74 -16.13 -2.70
N ILE A 61 -8.76 -15.76 -1.92
CA ILE A 61 -8.92 -16.29 -0.56
C ILE A 61 -9.17 -17.80 -0.57
N GLY A 62 -9.85 -18.32 -1.60
CA GLY A 62 -10.03 -19.75 -1.80
C GLY A 62 -8.72 -20.51 -1.89
N LYS A 63 -7.74 -19.98 -2.62
CA LYS A 63 -6.37 -20.56 -2.69
C LYS A 63 -5.69 -20.54 -1.32
N ARG A 64 -5.91 -19.50 -0.49
CA ARG A 64 -5.39 -19.45 0.88
C ARG A 64 -6.01 -20.52 1.77
N LEU A 65 -7.34 -20.62 1.75
CA LEU A 65 -8.08 -21.61 2.54
C LEU A 65 -7.73 -23.04 2.11
N SER A 66 -7.59 -23.29 0.81
CA SER A 66 -7.15 -24.59 0.29
C SER A 66 -5.78 -25.02 0.81
N SER A 67 -4.85 -24.09 1.02
CA SER A 67 -3.51 -24.40 1.55
C SER A 67 -3.52 -24.92 2.99
N ILE A 68 -4.63 -24.77 3.70
CA ILE A 68 -4.87 -25.27 5.05
C ILE A 68 -6.04 -26.28 5.10
N ASN A 69 -6.45 -26.82 3.94
CA ASN A 69 -7.56 -27.77 3.79
C ASN A 69 -8.90 -27.28 4.32
N VAL A 70 -9.19 -25.98 4.17
CA VAL A 70 -10.46 -25.35 4.54
C VAL A 70 -11.25 -25.01 3.29
N GLU A 71 -12.54 -25.32 3.31
CA GLU A 71 -13.44 -25.04 2.19
C GLU A 71 -13.67 -23.55 1.99
N ASN A 72 -13.72 -23.12 0.71
CA ASN A 72 -13.98 -21.74 0.32
C ASN A 72 -15.49 -21.43 0.33
N VAL A 73 -16.07 -21.30 1.50
CA VAL A 73 -17.46 -20.87 1.72
C VAL A 73 -17.49 -19.54 2.48
N GLU A 74 -18.61 -18.82 2.39
CA GLU A 74 -18.73 -17.48 2.99
C GLU A 74 -18.41 -17.48 4.48
N SER A 75 -18.90 -18.46 5.23
CA SER A 75 -18.68 -18.57 6.67
C SER A 75 -17.20 -18.69 7.03
N ASN A 76 -16.41 -19.42 6.27
CA ASN A 76 -14.97 -19.58 6.49
C ASN A 76 -14.20 -18.30 6.10
N ARG A 77 -14.59 -17.64 5.00
CA ARG A 77 -14.02 -16.33 4.64
C ARG A 77 -14.29 -15.29 5.72
N ARG A 78 -15.53 -15.23 6.22
CA ARG A 78 -15.93 -14.33 7.28
C ARG A 78 -15.20 -14.65 8.60
N ALA A 79 -15.08 -15.91 8.97
CA ALA A 79 -14.37 -16.34 10.19
C ALA A 79 -12.89 -15.92 10.18
N LEU A 80 -12.21 -16.07 9.05
CA LEU A 80 -10.83 -15.59 8.92
C LEU A 80 -10.72 -14.07 9.07
N ARG A 81 -11.63 -13.31 8.45
CA ARG A 81 -11.65 -11.84 8.57
C ARG A 81 -11.98 -11.41 10.02
N GLU A 82 -12.94 -12.06 10.65
CA GLU A 82 -13.29 -11.81 12.05
C GLU A 82 -12.11 -12.06 12.98
N LEU A 83 -11.38 -13.17 12.80
CA LEU A 83 -10.16 -13.47 13.55
C LEU A 83 -9.18 -12.30 13.50
N LEU A 84 -8.90 -11.78 12.30
CA LEU A 84 -7.93 -10.68 12.10
C LEU A 84 -8.42 -9.37 12.76
N PHE A 85 -9.69 -9.01 12.54
CA PHE A 85 -10.22 -7.71 12.98
C PHE A 85 -10.54 -7.65 14.46
N THR A 86 -10.67 -8.80 15.12
CA THR A 86 -10.97 -8.91 16.56
C THR A 86 -9.78 -9.34 17.40
N THR A 87 -8.58 -9.44 16.82
CA THR A 87 -7.37 -9.80 17.56
C THR A 87 -7.05 -8.71 18.61
N PRO A 88 -7.04 -9.07 19.90
CA PRO A 88 -6.74 -8.11 20.96
C PRO A 88 -5.36 -7.48 20.80
N GLY A 89 -5.28 -6.15 20.79
CA GLY A 89 -4.04 -5.40 20.69
C GLY A 89 -3.46 -5.25 19.26
N ALA A 90 -4.07 -5.83 18.23
CA ALA A 90 -3.58 -5.70 16.85
C ALA A 90 -3.98 -4.37 16.20
N LEU A 91 -5.21 -3.92 16.37
CA LEU A 91 -5.70 -2.69 15.73
C LEU A 91 -4.87 -1.43 16.05
N PRO A 92 -4.31 -1.24 17.25
CA PRO A 92 -3.40 -0.11 17.51
C PRO A 92 -2.15 -0.07 16.63
N CYS A 93 -1.73 -1.20 16.04
CA CYS A 93 -0.61 -1.27 15.09
C CYS A 93 -1.02 -0.94 13.65
N LEU A 94 -2.31 -0.73 13.39
CA LEU A 94 -2.87 -0.51 12.07
C LEU A 94 -3.49 0.87 11.94
N SER A 95 -3.28 1.50 10.80
CA SER A 95 -3.97 2.73 10.39
C SER A 95 -5.10 2.45 9.41
N GLY A 96 -5.02 1.35 8.67
CA GLY A 96 -6.02 0.98 7.69
C GLY A 96 -6.11 -0.54 7.47
N VAL A 97 -7.23 -0.97 6.93
CA VAL A 97 -7.46 -2.34 6.44
C VAL A 97 -8.10 -2.24 5.06
N ILE A 98 -7.49 -2.85 4.05
CA ILE A 98 -8.11 -2.96 2.73
C ILE A 98 -9.05 -4.16 2.74
N LEU A 99 -10.31 -3.94 2.39
CA LEU A 99 -11.36 -4.96 2.35
C LEU A 99 -11.67 -5.36 0.91
N PHE A 100 -12.10 -6.59 0.73
CA PHE A 100 -12.84 -7.01 -0.45
C PHE A 100 -14.32 -6.58 -0.32
N GLU A 101 -15.04 -6.44 -1.42
CA GLU A 101 -16.42 -5.91 -1.42
C GLU A 101 -17.35 -6.72 -0.49
N GLU A 102 -17.29 -8.06 -0.55
CA GLU A 102 -18.06 -8.93 0.36
C GLU A 102 -17.83 -8.54 1.83
N THR A 103 -16.56 -8.38 2.20
CA THR A 103 -16.16 -8.12 3.60
C THR A 103 -16.58 -6.72 4.08
N LEU A 104 -16.64 -5.74 3.19
CA LEU A 104 -17.09 -4.38 3.52
C LEU A 104 -18.51 -4.38 4.12
N TYR A 105 -19.37 -5.30 3.66
CA TYR A 105 -20.76 -5.39 4.08
C TYR A 105 -21.03 -6.51 5.10
N GLN A 106 -20.01 -7.31 5.43
CA GLN A 106 -20.15 -8.41 6.40
C GLN A 106 -20.15 -7.90 7.84
N LYS A 107 -20.67 -8.78 8.71
CA LYS A 107 -20.73 -8.61 10.16
C LYS A 107 -19.99 -9.76 10.84
N SER A 108 -19.48 -9.49 12.02
CA SER A 108 -18.95 -10.52 12.92
C SER A 108 -20.06 -11.46 13.40
N SER A 109 -19.67 -12.56 14.05
CA SER A 109 -20.58 -13.56 14.60
C SER A 109 -21.59 -12.99 15.60
N ASN A 110 -21.25 -11.90 16.29
CA ASN A 110 -22.15 -11.18 17.21
C ASN A 110 -23.02 -10.12 16.53
N GLY A 111 -22.98 -10.01 15.19
CA GLY A 111 -23.80 -9.09 14.42
C GLY A 111 -23.24 -7.67 14.25
N THR A 112 -22.04 -7.38 14.75
CA THR A 112 -21.41 -6.07 14.59
C THR A 112 -20.78 -5.94 13.19
N PRO A 113 -21.08 -4.89 12.41
CA PRO A 113 -20.44 -4.66 11.10
C PRO A 113 -18.91 -4.57 11.23
N PHE A 114 -18.16 -5.19 10.31
CA PHE A 114 -16.69 -5.12 10.34
C PHE A 114 -16.17 -3.69 10.23
N VAL A 115 -16.82 -2.84 9.45
CA VAL A 115 -16.46 -1.42 9.37
C VAL A 115 -16.56 -0.71 10.71
N ASP A 116 -17.52 -1.05 11.54
CA ASP A 116 -17.69 -0.45 12.87
C ASP A 116 -16.63 -0.97 13.86
N ILE A 117 -16.28 -2.25 13.78
CA ILE A 117 -15.17 -2.83 14.56
C ILE A 117 -13.86 -2.09 14.25
N LEU A 118 -13.55 -1.90 12.97
CA LEU A 118 -12.34 -1.22 12.53
C LEU A 118 -12.33 0.24 12.98
N LYS A 119 -13.40 0.99 12.75
CA LYS A 119 -13.53 2.39 13.17
C LYS A 119 -13.38 2.56 14.67
N LYS A 120 -14.03 1.70 15.47
CA LYS A 120 -13.90 1.70 16.93
C LYS A 120 -12.46 1.44 17.38
N GLY A 121 -11.72 0.65 16.63
CA GLY A 121 -10.29 0.39 16.84
C GLY A 121 -9.35 1.49 16.34
N GLY A 122 -9.89 2.59 15.79
CA GLY A 122 -9.09 3.66 15.19
C GLY A 122 -8.47 3.30 13.84
N VAL A 123 -9.07 2.37 13.11
CA VAL A 123 -8.58 1.89 11.82
C VAL A 123 -9.52 2.33 10.69
N LEU A 124 -8.97 2.95 9.65
CA LEU A 124 -9.75 3.35 8.49
C LEU A 124 -10.09 2.14 7.61
N PRO A 125 -11.37 1.91 7.29
CA PRO A 125 -11.73 0.92 6.29
C PRO A 125 -11.33 1.39 4.89
N GLY A 126 -10.72 0.51 4.11
CA GLY A 126 -10.41 0.70 2.71
C GLY A 126 -11.04 -0.39 1.85
N ILE A 127 -11.02 -0.20 0.55
CA ILE A 127 -11.72 -1.07 -0.41
C ILE A 127 -10.90 -1.32 -1.66
N LYS A 128 -10.77 -2.58 -2.07
CA LYS A 128 -10.26 -2.95 -3.39
C LYS A 128 -11.32 -2.61 -4.43
N VAL A 129 -10.97 -1.74 -5.39
CA VAL A 129 -11.90 -1.27 -6.41
C VAL A 129 -11.57 -1.76 -7.83
N ASP A 130 -10.36 -2.27 -8.08
CA ASP A 130 -10.04 -2.90 -9.37
C ASP A 130 -10.80 -4.23 -9.55
N LYS A 131 -11.00 -4.62 -10.80
CA LYS A 131 -11.64 -5.87 -11.19
C LYS A 131 -10.64 -6.89 -11.76
N GLY A 132 -9.37 -6.78 -11.37
CA GLY A 132 -8.29 -7.65 -11.81
C GLY A 132 -7.65 -7.22 -13.13
N THR A 133 -6.66 -7.99 -13.56
CA THR A 133 -5.85 -7.72 -14.75
C THR A 133 -6.28 -8.60 -15.92
N VAL A 134 -6.15 -8.06 -17.13
CA VAL A 134 -6.29 -8.77 -18.40
C VAL A 134 -5.06 -8.53 -19.25
N GLU A 135 -4.83 -9.37 -20.24
CA GLU A 135 -3.77 -9.17 -21.19
C GLU A 135 -3.93 -7.84 -21.94
N LEU A 136 -2.84 -7.08 -22.04
CA LEU A 136 -2.77 -5.88 -22.85
C LEU A 136 -2.42 -6.29 -24.29
N ALA A 137 -3.40 -6.20 -25.16
CA ALA A 137 -3.24 -6.55 -26.56
C ALA A 137 -2.09 -5.76 -27.22
N GLY A 138 -1.33 -6.40 -28.08
CA GLY A 138 -0.16 -5.82 -28.74
C GLY A 138 1.13 -5.86 -27.92
N THR A 139 1.13 -6.58 -26.80
CA THR A 139 2.32 -6.79 -25.97
C THR A 139 2.66 -8.29 -25.85
N ASN A 140 3.81 -8.58 -25.27
CA ASN A 140 4.24 -9.95 -24.96
C ASN A 140 3.70 -10.39 -23.58
N GLY A 141 2.37 -10.56 -23.46
CA GLY A 141 1.72 -11.02 -22.24
C GLY A 141 1.84 -10.04 -21.06
N GLU A 142 2.00 -8.74 -21.34
CA GLU A 142 1.86 -7.70 -20.32
C GLU A 142 0.38 -7.44 -20.06
N THR A 143 0.04 -6.74 -18.98
CA THR A 143 -1.35 -6.62 -18.54
C THR A 143 -1.79 -5.17 -18.37
N THR A 144 -3.10 -4.95 -18.48
CA THR A 144 -3.79 -3.76 -18.02
C THR A 144 -4.83 -4.14 -16.95
N THR A 145 -5.25 -3.20 -16.13
CA THR A 145 -6.19 -3.45 -15.04
C THR A 145 -7.57 -2.95 -15.40
N GLN A 146 -8.59 -3.75 -15.12
CA GLN A 146 -9.99 -3.43 -15.37
C GLN A 146 -10.67 -2.82 -14.14
N GLY A 147 -11.78 -2.11 -14.38
CA GLY A 147 -12.65 -1.61 -13.33
C GLY A 147 -12.93 -0.11 -13.36
N LEU A 148 -12.50 0.62 -14.41
CA LEU A 148 -12.76 2.05 -14.54
C LEU A 148 -14.24 2.35 -14.86
N ASP A 149 -14.90 1.48 -15.60
CA ASP A 149 -16.31 1.66 -15.95
C ASP A 149 -17.20 1.61 -14.70
N GLY A 150 -17.99 2.65 -14.50
CA GLY A 150 -18.87 2.79 -13.34
C GLY A 150 -18.14 2.94 -12.00
N LEU A 151 -16.82 3.25 -11.99
CA LEU A 151 -16.02 3.35 -10.78
C LEU A 151 -16.53 4.45 -9.84
N GLY A 152 -16.92 5.61 -10.35
CA GLY A 152 -17.43 6.72 -9.53
C GLY A 152 -18.65 6.31 -8.70
N GLU A 153 -19.62 5.65 -9.34
CA GLU A 153 -20.83 5.16 -8.65
C GLU A 153 -20.50 4.10 -7.57
N ARG A 154 -19.53 3.22 -7.84
CA ARG A 154 -19.07 2.26 -6.84
C ARG A 154 -18.36 2.94 -5.68
N CYS A 155 -17.48 3.90 -5.95
CA CYS A 155 -16.76 4.66 -4.93
C CYS A 155 -17.72 5.41 -4.00
N LYS A 156 -18.78 6.04 -4.56
CA LYS A 156 -19.81 6.70 -3.77
C LYS A 156 -20.48 5.73 -2.79
N LYS A 157 -20.89 4.56 -3.25
CA LYS A 157 -21.50 3.52 -2.40
C LYS A 157 -20.53 3.02 -1.32
N TYR A 158 -19.26 2.84 -1.67
CA TYR A 158 -18.25 2.40 -0.70
C TYR A 158 -17.97 3.47 0.36
N TYR A 159 -17.94 4.75 -0.04
CA TYR A 159 -17.83 5.85 0.93
C TYR A 159 -19.02 5.89 1.88
N GLU A 160 -20.24 5.74 1.36
CA GLU A 160 -21.48 5.65 2.17
C GLU A 160 -21.45 4.45 3.12
N ALA A 161 -20.87 3.31 2.69
CA ALA A 161 -20.68 2.12 3.53
C ALA A 161 -19.55 2.28 4.58
N GLY A 162 -18.82 3.38 4.54
CA GLY A 162 -17.81 3.73 5.55
C GLY A 162 -16.37 3.59 5.13
N ALA A 163 -16.06 3.20 3.89
CA ALA A 163 -14.70 3.23 3.37
C ALA A 163 -14.17 4.67 3.28
N ARG A 164 -12.86 4.83 3.48
CA ARG A 164 -12.17 6.13 3.41
C ARG A 164 -10.95 6.13 2.49
N PHE A 165 -10.53 4.97 2.05
CA PHE A 165 -9.49 4.83 1.04
C PHE A 165 -9.78 3.67 0.10
N ALA A 166 -9.14 3.67 -1.06
CA ALA A 166 -9.29 2.67 -2.08
C ALA A 166 -7.94 2.11 -2.52
N LYS A 167 -7.94 0.91 -3.09
CA LYS A 167 -6.75 0.28 -3.65
C LYS A 167 -7.04 -0.20 -5.07
N TRP A 168 -6.08 0.07 -5.97
CA TRP A 168 -6.07 -0.38 -7.35
C TRP A 168 -4.67 -0.85 -7.71
N ARG A 169 -4.56 -2.11 -8.12
CA ARG A 169 -3.28 -2.73 -8.48
C ARG A 169 -3.10 -2.73 -9.99
N ALA A 170 -2.00 -2.16 -10.45
CA ALA A 170 -1.45 -2.39 -11.79
C ALA A 170 -0.26 -3.34 -11.69
N VAL A 171 -0.02 -4.12 -12.72
CA VAL A 171 1.04 -5.14 -12.73
C VAL A 171 1.94 -4.95 -13.94
N LEU A 172 3.25 -4.88 -13.67
CA LEU A 172 4.31 -4.83 -14.67
C LEU A 172 5.29 -5.99 -14.43
N LYS A 173 5.97 -6.42 -15.45
CA LYS A 173 6.98 -7.47 -15.35
C LYS A 173 8.32 -7.02 -15.90
N ILE A 174 9.41 -7.60 -15.42
CA ILE A 174 10.75 -7.39 -15.94
C ILE A 174 11.10 -8.56 -16.86
N GLY A 175 11.47 -8.25 -18.08
CA GLY A 175 11.91 -9.21 -19.08
C GLY A 175 13.04 -8.64 -19.95
N GLN A 176 13.28 -9.26 -21.10
CA GLN A 176 14.26 -8.78 -22.05
C GLN A 176 13.87 -7.40 -22.59
N ASN A 177 12.59 -7.24 -22.98
CA ASN A 177 12.01 -6.03 -23.53
C ASN A 177 10.86 -5.48 -22.67
N GLU A 178 10.59 -6.09 -21.53
CA GLU A 178 9.53 -5.68 -20.60
C GLU A 178 10.11 -4.96 -19.36
N PRO A 179 9.37 -4.00 -18.79
CA PRO A 179 8.09 -3.50 -19.25
C PRO A 179 8.25 -2.65 -20.53
N SER A 180 7.33 -2.83 -21.49
CA SER A 180 7.26 -2.01 -22.70
C SER A 180 6.78 -0.59 -22.36
N GLU A 181 7.08 0.37 -23.25
CA GLU A 181 6.54 1.75 -23.11
C GLU A 181 5.01 1.75 -23.08
N LEU A 182 4.38 0.91 -23.89
CA LEU A 182 2.93 0.79 -23.93
C LEU A 182 2.39 0.34 -22.57
N ALA A 183 2.95 -0.72 -21.96
CA ALA A 183 2.52 -1.21 -20.67
C ALA A 183 2.74 -0.19 -19.54
N ILE A 184 3.86 0.52 -19.56
CA ILE A 184 4.14 1.58 -18.58
C ILE A 184 3.10 2.70 -18.68
N HIS A 185 2.85 3.23 -19.88
CA HIS A 185 1.94 4.34 -20.08
C HIS A 185 0.48 3.95 -19.81
N GLU A 186 0.05 2.79 -20.28
CA GLU A 186 -1.33 2.30 -20.05
C GLU A 186 -1.62 2.11 -18.55
N ASN A 187 -0.70 1.50 -17.82
CA ASN A 187 -0.89 1.28 -16.39
C ASN A 187 -0.76 2.59 -15.59
N ALA A 188 0.16 3.49 -15.95
CA ALA A 188 0.26 4.81 -15.33
C ALA A 188 -0.99 5.66 -15.57
N TYR A 189 -1.52 5.67 -16.79
CA TYR A 189 -2.76 6.37 -17.14
C TYR A 189 -3.96 5.80 -16.38
N GLY A 190 -4.10 4.47 -16.34
CA GLY A 190 -5.17 3.80 -15.61
C GLY A 190 -5.15 4.12 -14.11
N LEU A 191 -3.96 4.12 -13.48
CA LEU A 191 -3.77 4.50 -12.08
C LEU A 191 -4.17 5.96 -11.83
N ALA A 192 -3.83 6.87 -12.73
CA ALA A 192 -4.18 8.28 -12.58
C ALA A 192 -5.69 8.52 -12.73
N ARG A 193 -6.34 7.88 -13.70
CA ARG A 193 -7.81 7.93 -13.86
C ARG A 193 -8.52 7.39 -12.63
N TYR A 194 -8.10 6.23 -12.15
CA TYR A 194 -8.62 5.66 -10.91
C TYR A 194 -8.48 6.63 -9.74
N ALA A 195 -7.29 7.24 -9.58
CA ALA A 195 -6.98 8.10 -8.46
C ALA A 195 -7.91 9.33 -8.39
N VAL A 196 -8.07 10.05 -9.49
CA VAL A 196 -8.93 11.25 -9.50
C VAL A 196 -10.40 10.90 -9.28
N ILE A 197 -10.89 9.78 -9.84
CA ILE A 197 -12.27 9.31 -9.61
C ILE A 197 -12.49 9.00 -8.12
N CYS A 198 -11.54 8.34 -7.47
CA CYS A 198 -11.61 8.09 -6.03
C CYS A 198 -11.67 9.37 -5.21
N GLN A 199 -10.81 10.34 -5.53
CA GLN A 199 -10.77 11.63 -4.83
C GLN A 199 -12.06 12.44 -4.98
N GLU A 200 -12.69 12.42 -6.14
CA GLU A 200 -14.00 13.05 -6.35
C GLU A 200 -15.10 12.43 -5.49
N ASN A 201 -14.92 11.20 -5.01
CA ASN A 201 -15.87 10.47 -4.20
C ASN A 201 -15.41 10.26 -2.74
N GLY A 202 -14.41 11.00 -2.27
CA GLY A 202 -13.98 11.02 -0.87
C GLY A 202 -13.09 9.86 -0.43
N LEU A 203 -12.54 9.08 -1.37
CA LEU A 203 -11.64 7.97 -1.08
C LEU A 203 -10.20 8.35 -1.41
N VAL A 204 -9.29 8.21 -0.45
CA VAL A 204 -7.84 8.31 -0.68
C VAL A 204 -7.40 7.18 -1.61
N PRO A 205 -6.86 7.46 -2.80
CA PRO A 205 -6.38 6.40 -3.67
C PRO A 205 -5.00 5.89 -3.25
N ILE A 206 -4.89 4.58 -3.04
CA ILE A 206 -3.60 3.89 -3.05
C ILE A 206 -3.23 3.61 -4.50
N VAL A 207 -2.14 4.18 -4.94
CA VAL A 207 -1.53 3.97 -6.27
C VAL A 207 -0.57 2.78 -6.15
N GLU A 208 -0.93 1.64 -6.75
CA GLU A 208 -0.15 0.39 -6.62
C GLU A 208 0.38 -0.09 -7.98
N PRO A 209 1.50 0.47 -8.47
CA PRO A 209 2.21 -0.03 -9.64
C PRO A 209 3.16 -1.15 -9.23
N GLU A 210 2.69 -2.38 -9.11
CA GLU A 210 3.52 -3.52 -8.73
C GLU A 210 4.37 -3.99 -9.91
N ILE A 211 5.68 -4.04 -9.70
CA ILE A 211 6.63 -4.70 -10.60
C ILE A 211 6.91 -6.08 -10.01
N LEU A 212 6.55 -7.13 -10.78
CA LEU A 212 6.72 -8.50 -10.33
C LEU A 212 8.21 -8.84 -10.11
N VAL A 213 8.45 -9.65 -9.10
CA VAL A 213 9.80 -10.11 -8.73
C VAL A 213 10.29 -11.29 -9.59
N ASP A 214 9.42 -11.82 -10.44
CA ASP A 214 9.74 -12.97 -11.30
C ASP A 214 10.95 -12.70 -12.20
N GLY A 215 11.80 -13.72 -12.38
CA GLY A 215 12.96 -13.68 -13.26
C GLY A 215 14.31 -13.63 -12.55
N SER A 216 15.36 -13.54 -13.37
CA SER A 216 16.77 -13.61 -12.95
C SER A 216 17.50 -12.27 -12.98
N HIS A 217 16.77 -11.15 -13.02
CA HIS A 217 17.35 -9.82 -13.04
C HIS A 217 18.04 -9.46 -11.72
N ASP A 218 19.08 -8.65 -11.80
CA ASP A 218 19.75 -8.10 -10.62
C ASP A 218 18.98 -6.91 -10.02
N ILE A 219 19.41 -6.49 -8.82
CA ILE A 219 18.77 -5.36 -8.12
C ILE A 219 18.90 -4.03 -8.87
N ARG A 220 19.94 -3.86 -9.69
CA ARG A 220 20.15 -2.64 -10.47
C ARG A 220 19.11 -2.52 -11.58
N LYS A 221 18.80 -3.64 -12.25
CA LYS A 221 17.73 -3.70 -13.25
C LYS A 221 16.37 -3.40 -12.60
N CYS A 222 16.08 -3.99 -11.46
CA CYS A 222 14.86 -3.70 -10.71
C CYS A 222 14.76 -2.21 -10.33
N ALA A 223 15.85 -1.60 -9.85
CA ALA A 223 15.89 -0.17 -9.53
C ALA A 223 15.61 0.70 -10.75
N ALA A 224 16.26 0.44 -11.87
CA ALA A 224 16.08 1.21 -13.10
C ALA A 224 14.63 1.13 -13.61
N VAL A 225 14.04 -0.06 -13.61
CA VAL A 225 12.61 -0.26 -13.99
C VAL A 225 11.69 0.45 -13.03
N THR A 226 11.93 0.33 -11.72
CA THR A 226 11.11 1.00 -10.68
C THR A 226 11.14 2.51 -10.85
N GLU A 227 12.31 3.11 -11.05
CA GLU A 227 12.43 4.55 -11.29
C GLU A 227 11.65 4.99 -12.54
N ARG A 228 11.75 4.24 -13.63
CA ARG A 228 11.04 4.53 -14.88
C ARG A 228 9.52 4.44 -14.74
N VAL A 229 9.03 3.38 -14.09
CA VAL A 229 7.59 3.17 -13.85
C VAL A 229 7.02 4.24 -12.91
N LEU A 230 7.69 4.54 -11.80
CA LEU A 230 7.22 5.55 -10.85
C LEU A 230 7.23 6.95 -11.46
N ALA A 231 8.25 7.31 -12.25
CA ALA A 231 8.29 8.58 -12.96
C ALA A 231 7.10 8.75 -13.93
N ALA A 232 6.74 7.69 -14.66
CA ALA A 232 5.57 7.69 -15.54
C ALA A 232 4.27 7.81 -14.75
N CYS A 233 4.13 7.11 -13.62
CA CYS A 233 2.96 7.20 -12.75
C CYS A 233 2.76 8.63 -12.22
N TYR A 234 3.80 9.28 -11.70
CA TYR A 234 3.67 10.64 -11.16
C TYR A 234 3.47 11.69 -12.25
N LYS A 235 4.03 11.48 -13.45
CA LYS A 235 3.67 12.31 -14.60
C LYS A 235 2.18 12.20 -14.93
N ALA A 236 1.64 10.98 -15.01
CA ALA A 236 0.23 10.74 -15.27
C ALA A 236 -0.69 11.31 -14.17
N LEU A 237 -0.32 11.15 -12.90
CA LEU A 237 -1.07 11.73 -11.76
C LEU A 237 -1.13 13.26 -11.85
N SER A 238 -0.01 13.90 -12.23
CA SER A 238 0.04 15.35 -12.44
C SER A 238 -0.85 15.79 -13.60
N ASP A 239 -0.81 15.09 -14.73
CA ASP A 239 -1.62 15.39 -15.92
C ASP A 239 -3.13 15.27 -15.64
N HIS A 240 -3.52 14.39 -14.70
CA HIS A 240 -4.90 14.19 -14.28
C HIS A 240 -5.32 15.05 -13.08
N HIS A 241 -4.48 16.00 -12.69
CA HIS A 241 -4.76 16.94 -11.58
C HIS A 241 -5.05 16.24 -10.24
N VAL A 242 -4.42 15.10 -9.99
CA VAL A 242 -4.56 14.38 -8.72
C VAL A 242 -3.94 15.17 -7.57
N LEU A 243 -4.67 15.31 -6.47
CA LEU A 243 -4.19 15.92 -5.22
C LEU A 243 -3.20 14.95 -4.55
N LEU A 244 -1.90 15.21 -4.66
CA LEU A 244 -0.86 14.28 -4.18
C LEU A 244 -0.88 14.09 -2.66
N GLU A 245 -1.18 15.14 -1.90
CA GLU A 245 -1.32 15.10 -0.44
C GLU A 245 -2.46 14.19 0.02
N GLY A 246 -3.41 13.91 -0.86
CA GLY A 246 -4.54 13.00 -0.65
C GLY A 246 -4.34 11.63 -1.31
N THR A 247 -3.12 11.17 -1.50
CA THR A 247 -2.77 9.87 -2.10
C THR A 247 -1.85 9.06 -1.20
N LEU A 248 -1.72 7.76 -1.50
CA LEU A 248 -0.69 6.88 -0.96
C LEU A 248 -0.04 6.12 -2.13
N LEU A 249 1.25 5.85 -2.02
CA LEU A 249 1.95 4.97 -2.96
C LEU A 249 2.12 3.59 -2.33
N LYS A 250 1.81 2.53 -3.09
CA LYS A 250 2.07 1.13 -2.70
C LYS A 250 2.96 0.45 -3.74
N PRO A 251 4.27 0.65 -3.68
CA PRO A 251 5.22 0.02 -4.59
C PRO A 251 5.71 -1.31 -4.04
N ASN A 252 6.36 -2.10 -4.91
CA ASN A 252 7.27 -3.14 -4.46
C ASN A 252 8.54 -2.52 -3.86
N MET A 253 9.23 -3.28 -3.01
CA MET A 253 10.62 -2.98 -2.66
C MET A 253 11.52 -3.30 -3.86
N VAL A 254 12.65 -2.60 -3.99
CA VAL A 254 13.65 -2.89 -5.03
C VAL A 254 14.49 -4.06 -4.58
N THR A 255 14.36 -5.19 -5.27
CA THR A 255 15.03 -6.45 -4.95
C THR A 255 15.61 -7.10 -6.20
N PRO A 256 16.56 -8.03 -6.07
CA PRO A 256 16.85 -8.97 -7.16
C PRO A 256 15.60 -9.79 -7.51
N GLY A 257 15.58 -10.35 -8.72
CA GLY A 257 14.53 -11.26 -9.15
C GLY A 257 14.52 -12.55 -8.32
N SER A 258 13.38 -13.26 -8.35
CA SER A 258 13.17 -14.49 -7.56
C SER A 258 14.14 -15.63 -7.88
N GLU A 259 14.73 -15.60 -9.08
CA GLU A 259 15.71 -16.59 -9.55
C GLU A 259 17.17 -16.13 -9.35
N SER A 260 17.38 -14.95 -8.76
CA SER A 260 18.69 -14.36 -8.49
C SER A 260 19.10 -14.55 -7.03
N ALA A 261 20.40 -14.43 -6.76
CA ALA A 261 20.92 -14.47 -5.40
C ALA A 261 20.31 -13.31 -4.56
N LYS A 262 19.88 -13.65 -3.35
CA LYS A 262 19.38 -12.67 -2.39
C LYS A 262 20.51 -11.73 -1.94
N VAL A 263 20.12 -10.50 -1.62
CA VAL A 263 21.00 -9.51 -1.02
C VAL A 263 20.50 -9.16 0.39
N VAL A 264 21.38 -8.56 1.21
CA VAL A 264 21.05 -8.20 2.59
C VAL A 264 20.05 -7.03 2.65
N PRO A 265 19.27 -6.90 3.74
CA PRO A 265 18.24 -5.85 3.88
C PRO A 265 18.77 -4.43 3.68
N GLU A 266 19.99 -4.14 4.08
CA GLU A 266 20.63 -2.83 3.92
C GLU A 266 20.78 -2.42 2.45
N VAL A 267 21.12 -3.38 1.58
CA VAL A 267 21.22 -3.17 0.14
C VAL A 267 19.86 -2.92 -0.47
N ILE A 268 18.85 -3.70 -0.07
CA ILE A 268 17.44 -3.49 -0.50
C ILE A 268 16.97 -2.10 -0.07
N ALA A 269 17.26 -1.71 1.17
CA ALA A 269 16.88 -0.41 1.70
C ALA A 269 17.53 0.74 0.92
N GLU A 270 18.81 0.65 0.62
CA GLU A 270 19.55 1.68 -0.12
C GLU A 270 18.99 1.86 -1.54
N TYR A 271 18.83 0.77 -2.29
CA TYR A 271 18.30 0.83 -3.65
C TYR A 271 16.84 1.30 -3.69
N THR A 272 16.01 0.82 -2.76
CA THR A 272 14.60 1.20 -2.69
C THR A 272 14.44 2.68 -2.35
N VAL A 273 15.06 3.16 -1.29
CA VAL A 273 14.93 4.57 -0.87
C VAL A 273 15.51 5.51 -1.92
N ARG A 274 16.61 5.14 -2.57
CA ARG A 274 17.17 5.93 -3.67
C ARG A 274 16.20 6.04 -4.86
N ALA A 275 15.57 4.95 -5.28
CA ALA A 275 14.58 4.97 -6.34
C ALA A 275 13.39 5.88 -6.01
N LEU A 276 12.90 5.82 -4.76
CA LEU A 276 11.82 6.68 -4.27
C LEU A 276 12.24 8.17 -4.23
N GLN A 277 13.44 8.47 -3.75
CA GLN A 277 13.95 9.85 -3.71
C GLN A 277 14.05 10.50 -5.09
N ARG A 278 14.29 9.70 -6.14
CA ARG A 278 14.39 10.17 -7.51
C ARG A 278 13.05 10.39 -8.20
N THR A 279 11.98 9.82 -7.70
CA THR A 279 10.73 9.70 -8.46
C THR A 279 9.47 10.12 -7.69
N VAL A 280 9.45 10.00 -6.36
CA VAL A 280 8.24 10.25 -5.57
C VAL A 280 8.24 11.67 -5.02
N PRO A 281 7.24 12.51 -5.37
CA PRO A 281 7.11 13.86 -4.82
C PRO A 281 7.03 13.89 -3.30
N ALA A 282 7.65 14.90 -2.69
CA ALA A 282 7.62 15.09 -1.24
C ALA A 282 6.20 15.37 -0.68
N ALA A 283 5.28 15.78 -1.54
CA ALA A 283 3.87 16.01 -1.20
C ALA A 283 3.10 14.72 -0.84
N VAL A 284 3.58 13.56 -1.29
CA VAL A 284 2.98 12.26 -0.94
C VAL A 284 3.23 11.98 0.55
N PRO A 285 2.19 11.74 1.37
CA PRO A 285 2.38 11.64 2.82
C PRO A 285 3.01 10.32 3.26
N ALA A 286 2.73 9.21 2.56
CA ALA A 286 3.24 7.89 2.94
C ALA A 286 3.41 6.94 1.75
N ILE A 287 4.38 6.05 1.90
CA ILE A 287 4.66 4.91 1.03
C ILE A 287 4.43 3.65 1.84
N VAL A 288 3.49 2.83 1.40
CA VAL A 288 3.05 1.61 2.09
C VAL A 288 3.40 0.39 1.22
N PHE A 289 4.53 -0.23 1.46
CA PHE A 289 5.07 -1.29 0.60
C PHE A 289 4.17 -2.52 0.53
N LEU A 290 4.06 -3.11 -0.65
CA LEU A 290 3.65 -4.50 -0.79
C LEU A 290 4.83 -5.44 -0.43
N SER A 291 4.54 -6.70 -0.13
CA SER A 291 5.58 -7.66 0.25
C SER A 291 6.21 -8.42 -0.92
N GLY A 292 5.56 -8.49 -2.08
CA GLY A 292 6.11 -9.07 -3.31
C GLY A 292 6.56 -10.53 -3.20
N GLY A 293 5.92 -11.32 -2.34
CA GLY A 293 6.29 -12.73 -2.11
C GLY A 293 7.43 -12.93 -1.11
N GLN A 294 7.93 -11.89 -0.48
CA GLN A 294 8.85 -12.00 0.65
C GLN A 294 8.19 -12.74 1.82
N SER A 295 8.98 -13.48 2.61
CA SER A 295 8.49 -14.06 3.85
C SER A 295 8.06 -12.97 4.84
N GLU A 296 7.33 -13.33 5.88
CA GLU A 296 6.93 -12.39 6.94
C GLU A 296 8.14 -11.72 7.57
N GLU A 297 9.18 -12.50 7.88
CA GLU A 297 10.42 -12.00 8.48
C GLU A 297 11.20 -11.10 7.51
N GLU A 298 11.37 -11.52 6.26
CA GLU A 298 12.12 -10.80 5.25
C GLU A 298 11.48 -9.42 4.97
N ALA A 299 10.16 -9.37 4.79
CA ALA A 299 9.44 -8.11 4.59
C ALA A 299 9.59 -7.14 5.76
N THR A 300 9.54 -7.65 7.00
CA THR A 300 9.73 -6.84 8.21
C THR A 300 11.17 -6.30 8.31
N ARG A 301 12.18 -7.15 8.07
CA ARG A 301 13.60 -6.74 8.13
C ARG A 301 13.94 -5.70 7.07
N ASN A 302 13.45 -5.87 5.86
CA ASN A 302 13.67 -4.91 4.77
C ASN A 302 13.02 -3.56 5.07
N LEU A 303 11.78 -3.54 5.57
CA LEU A 303 11.12 -2.31 6.00
C LEU A 303 11.89 -1.61 7.14
N ASN A 304 12.34 -2.38 8.13
CA ASN A 304 13.12 -1.87 9.24
C ASN A 304 14.43 -1.22 8.78
N ALA A 305 15.16 -1.88 7.88
CA ALA A 305 16.40 -1.34 7.31
C ALA A 305 16.18 -0.01 6.57
N MET A 306 15.10 0.13 5.82
CA MET A 306 14.76 1.41 5.17
C MET A 306 14.52 2.54 6.17
N ASN A 307 13.85 2.24 7.27
CA ASN A 307 13.58 3.23 8.32
C ASN A 307 14.82 3.58 9.14
N GLN A 308 15.84 2.73 9.17
CA GLN A 308 17.11 2.99 9.83
C GLN A 308 18.08 3.87 9.01
N LEU A 309 17.86 4.01 7.69
CA LEU A 309 18.73 4.84 6.85
C LEU A 309 18.74 6.30 7.30
N LYS A 310 19.93 6.88 7.38
CA LYS A 310 20.18 8.28 7.78
C LYS A 310 20.09 9.25 6.60
N THR A 311 19.12 9.09 5.73
CA THR A 311 18.90 9.94 4.56
C THR A 311 17.54 10.62 4.62
N LYS A 312 17.35 11.66 3.79
CA LYS A 312 16.06 12.35 3.71
C LYS A 312 14.98 11.40 3.18
N LYS A 313 13.92 11.29 3.93
CA LYS A 313 12.70 10.54 3.60
C LYS A 313 11.51 11.43 3.94
N PRO A 314 11.00 12.24 2.97
CA PRO A 314 9.93 13.21 3.27
C PRO A 314 8.58 12.54 3.54
N TRP A 315 8.42 11.28 3.15
CA TRP A 315 7.24 10.44 3.35
C TRP A 315 7.48 9.42 4.45
N SER A 316 6.43 8.99 5.11
CA SER A 316 6.49 7.83 5.99
C SER A 316 6.73 6.57 5.16
N LEU A 317 7.59 5.67 5.63
CA LEU A 317 7.79 4.34 5.05
C LEU A 317 7.11 3.31 5.93
N SER A 318 6.05 2.70 5.43
CA SER A 318 5.20 1.78 6.16
C SER A 318 4.88 0.54 5.32
N PHE A 319 3.96 -0.28 5.77
CA PHE A 319 3.56 -1.53 5.13
C PHE A 319 2.10 -1.51 4.70
N SER A 320 1.81 -2.26 3.63
CA SER A 320 0.49 -2.72 3.27
C SER A 320 0.61 -4.20 2.89
N PHE A 321 0.70 -5.04 3.92
CA PHE A 321 0.99 -6.46 3.76
C PHE A 321 -0.27 -7.31 3.79
N GLY A 322 -0.35 -8.27 2.87
CA GLY A 322 -1.32 -9.34 2.89
C GLY A 322 -0.70 -10.61 3.46
N ARG A 323 -0.08 -11.43 2.59
CA ARG A 323 0.56 -12.69 3.00
C ARG A 323 1.61 -12.51 4.09
N ALA A 324 2.46 -11.51 3.96
CA ALA A 324 3.53 -11.25 4.93
C ALA A 324 3.03 -10.78 6.32
N LEU A 325 1.73 -10.57 6.49
CA LEU A 325 1.12 -10.27 7.79
C LEU A 325 0.19 -11.40 8.27
N GLN A 326 -0.20 -12.34 7.41
CA GLN A 326 -1.25 -13.31 7.68
C GLN A 326 -0.80 -14.78 7.60
N GLN A 327 0.39 -15.09 7.04
CA GLN A 327 0.77 -16.47 6.72
C GLN A 327 0.86 -17.38 7.95
N SER A 328 1.58 -16.96 8.98
CA SER A 328 1.70 -17.73 10.23
C SER A 328 0.36 -17.81 10.96
N THR A 329 -0.45 -16.77 10.90
CA THR A 329 -1.82 -16.74 11.45
C THR A 329 -2.70 -17.79 10.76
N LEU A 330 -2.70 -17.81 9.43
CA LEU A 330 -3.49 -18.75 8.64
C LEU A 330 -3.11 -20.20 8.93
N LYS A 331 -1.80 -20.51 8.95
CA LYS A 331 -1.30 -21.83 9.27
C LYS A 331 -1.68 -22.27 10.70
N THR A 332 -1.50 -21.39 11.66
CA THR A 332 -1.84 -21.66 13.06
C THR A 332 -3.34 -21.88 13.24
N TRP A 333 -4.17 -21.10 12.55
CA TRP A 333 -5.64 -21.25 12.64
C TRP A 333 -6.11 -22.59 12.08
N GLY A 334 -5.68 -22.96 10.87
CA GLY A 334 -6.07 -24.23 10.22
C GLY A 334 -7.58 -24.42 10.09
N GLY A 335 -8.38 -23.33 10.16
CA GLY A 335 -9.85 -23.39 10.10
C GLY A 335 -10.53 -23.92 11.36
N LYS A 336 -9.82 -24.03 12.47
CA LYS A 336 -10.31 -24.63 13.72
C LYS A 336 -10.53 -23.60 14.81
N GLU A 337 -11.67 -23.66 15.47
CA GLU A 337 -12.03 -22.74 16.55
C GLU A 337 -11.10 -22.86 17.76
N GLU A 338 -10.67 -24.07 18.10
CA GLU A 338 -9.72 -24.33 19.19
C GLU A 338 -8.36 -23.63 18.99
N ASN A 339 -8.01 -23.29 17.75
CA ASN A 339 -6.77 -22.59 17.42
C ASN A 339 -6.92 -21.07 17.37
N LEU A 340 -8.14 -20.53 17.53
CA LEU A 340 -8.43 -19.10 17.36
C LEU A 340 -7.47 -18.23 18.17
N LYS A 341 -7.32 -18.50 19.45
CA LYS A 341 -6.45 -17.71 20.34
C LYS A 341 -4.99 -17.74 19.91
N LYS A 342 -4.47 -18.92 19.54
CA LYS A 342 -3.08 -19.06 19.08
C LYS A 342 -2.86 -18.32 17.77
N ALA A 343 -3.82 -18.38 16.86
CA ALA A 343 -3.75 -17.65 15.58
C ALA A 343 -3.79 -16.14 15.78
N GLN A 344 -4.62 -15.64 16.69
CA GLN A 344 -4.65 -14.23 17.08
C GLN A 344 -3.33 -13.78 17.70
N ASP A 345 -2.72 -14.61 18.55
CA ASP A 345 -1.39 -14.29 19.13
C ASP A 345 -0.31 -14.23 18.04
N ALA A 346 -0.33 -15.14 17.05
CA ALA A 346 0.57 -15.08 15.90
C ALA A 346 0.37 -13.80 15.07
N PHE A 347 -0.88 -13.40 14.84
CA PHE A 347 -1.18 -12.15 14.12
C PHE A 347 -0.68 -10.91 14.88
N LEU A 348 -0.88 -10.88 16.19
CA LEU A 348 -0.40 -9.78 17.04
C LEU A 348 1.11 -9.64 16.99
N VAL A 349 1.86 -10.75 17.00
CA VAL A 349 3.32 -10.74 16.86
C VAL A 349 3.73 -10.05 15.57
N ARG A 350 3.11 -10.42 14.44
CA ARG A 350 3.43 -9.80 13.13
C ARG A 350 3.03 -8.33 13.08
N CYS A 351 1.88 -7.95 13.65
CA CYS A 351 1.46 -6.55 13.72
C CYS A 351 2.46 -5.70 14.51
N LYS A 352 2.92 -6.17 15.66
CA LYS A 352 3.93 -5.48 16.49
C LYS A 352 5.28 -5.40 15.78
N ALA A 353 5.76 -6.50 15.20
CA ALA A 353 7.02 -6.53 14.47
C ALA A 353 7.05 -5.51 13.33
N ASN A 354 5.99 -5.43 12.54
CA ASN A 354 5.90 -4.46 11.45
C ASN A 354 5.67 -3.02 11.95
N SER A 355 4.96 -2.83 13.07
CA SER A 355 4.88 -1.53 13.76
C SER A 355 6.27 -1.03 14.15
N GLU A 356 7.09 -1.86 14.78
CA GLU A 356 8.47 -1.55 15.13
C GLU A 356 9.34 -1.29 13.89
N ALA A 357 9.14 -2.04 12.82
CA ALA A 357 9.86 -1.86 11.56
C ALA A 357 9.58 -0.49 10.92
N THR A 358 8.36 0.06 11.05
CA THR A 358 8.08 1.45 10.60
C THR A 358 8.86 2.50 11.37
N LEU A 359 9.28 2.19 12.57
CA LEU A 359 10.08 3.06 13.44
C LEU A 359 11.60 2.80 13.35
N GLY A 360 12.02 1.75 12.62
CA GLY A 360 13.41 1.31 12.54
C GLY A 360 13.93 0.70 13.84
N THR A 361 13.04 0.19 14.69
CA THR A 361 13.36 -0.33 16.03
C THR A 361 13.21 -1.84 16.18
N TYR A 362 12.81 -2.53 15.12
CA TYR A 362 12.67 -3.99 15.12
C TYR A 362 14.02 -4.68 15.31
N LYS A 363 14.08 -5.59 16.28
CA LYS A 363 15.31 -6.31 16.67
C LYS A 363 15.29 -7.81 16.38
N GLY A 364 14.24 -8.29 15.74
CA GLY A 364 13.98 -9.72 15.53
C GLY A 364 12.91 -10.23 16.50
N ASP A 365 12.26 -11.32 16.10
CA ASP A 365 11.26 -11.99 16.95
C ASP A 365 11.97 -12.97 17.89
N ALA A 366 11.53 -13.04 19.13
CA ALA A 366 12.04 -14.02 20.10
C ALA A 366 11.74 -15.47 19.68
N GLN A 367 10.59 -15.67 18.99
CA GLN A 367 10.22 -16.92 18.32
C GLN A 367 9.49 -16.57 17.03
N LEU A 368 9.95 -17.11 15.91
CA LEU A 368 9.24 -17.01 14.64
C LEU A 368 8.04 -17.98 14.67
N GLY A 369 6.86 -17.48 14.27
CA GLY A 369 5.69 -18.30 14.05
C GLY A 369 5.92 -19.35 12.95
N GLU A 370 5.14 -20.43 12.96
CA GLU A 370 5.20 -21.46 11.92
C GLU A 370 4.99 -20.85 10.52
N GLY A 371 5.97 -21.04 9.64
CA GLY A 371 5.93 -20.50 8.28
C GLY A 371 6.37 -19.04 8.12
N ALA A 372 6.75 -18.33 9.19
CA ALA A 372 7.14 -16.91 9.10
C ALA A 372 8.41 -16.66 8.26
N ALA A 373 9.29 -17.65 8.14
CA ALA A 373 10.51 -17.58 7.32
C ALA A 373 10.31 -18.18 5.92
N GLU A 374 9.16 -18.74 5.59
CA GLU A 374 8.88 -19.33 4.29
C GLU A 374 8.72 -18.27 3.20
N SER A 375 9.32 -18.51 2.03
CA SER A 375 9.07 -17.69 0.86
C SER A 375 7.60 -17.77 0.47
N LEU A 376 6.99 -16.60 0.25
CA LEU A 376 5.59 -16.47 -0.16
C LEU A 376 5.47 -16.16 -1.67
N HIS A 377 6.56 -16.32 -2.42
CA HIS A 377 6.59 -16.09 -3.85
C HIS A 377 5.64 -17.05 -4.59
N VAL A 378 4.83 -16.49 -5.46
CA VAL A 378 3.98 -17.19 -6.43
C VAL A 378 4.28 -16.58 -7.79
N LYS A 379 4.74 -17.42 -8.73
CA LYS A 379 5.05 -16.98 -10.09
C LYS A 379 3.82 -16.38 -10.78
N ASP A 380 4.02 -15.30 -11.52
CA ASP A 380 2.95 -14.57 -12.25
C ASP A 380 1.72 -14.29 -11.37
N TYR A 381 1.95 -13.82 -10.14
CA TYR A 381 0.91 -13.68 -9.13
C TYR A 381 -0.28 -12.83 -9.59
N LYS A 382 -1.45 -13.45 -9.65
CA LYS A 382 -2.74 -12.80 -9.93
C LYS A 382 -3.60 -12.73 -8.67
N TYR A 383 -4.21 -11.56 -8.46
CA TYR A 383 -5.09 -11.27 -7.31
C TYR A 383 -6.52 -11.72 -7.60
#